data_641eea790276130daa4d28d9e774cf6b
#
_entry.id   641eea790276130daa4d28d9e774cf6b
#
_cell.length_a   1.000
_cell.length_b   1.000
_cell.length_c   1.000
_cell.angle_alpha   90.00
_cell.angle_beta   90.00
_cell.angle_gamma   90.00
#
_symmetry.space_group_name_H-M   'P 1'
#
loop_
_entity.id
_entity.type
_entity.pdbx_description
1 polymer ?
#
loop_
_entity_poly.entity_id
_entity_poly.type
_entity_poly.pdbx_seq_one_letter_code
_entity_poly.pdbx_strand_id
1 'polypeptide(L)'
;MKKYRYFIITMIIVMTMINYIDRGAISYAQKDIISEYGFDTIAWGKILGYFGYGYMFGSLIGGLTADKKGPKFVWIIAGTAWSIAEMAMAFAGEIGMALFGGSAIIGFGLLRVLFGVAEGPVFSIISKTNANWAAPKERGLLSALGLIGVPLGALITAPIV
;
A
#
# COMPACT_ATOMS: atom_id res chain seq x y z
N MET A 1 -5.57 20.96 -21.84
CA MET A 1 -4.88 20.81 -20.55
C MET A 1 -5.84 20.64 -19.35
N LYS A 2 -6.95 21.39 -19.24
CA LYS A 2 -7.89 21.24 -18.08
C LYS A 2 -8.48 19.81 -17.90
N LYS A 3 -8.86 19.13 -18.99
CA LYS A 3 -9.48 17.78 -18.92
C LYS A 3 -8.54 16.69 -18.37
N TYR A 4 -7.27 16.70 -18.78
CA TYR A 4 -6.27 15.74 -18.28
C TYR A 4 -6.00 15.86 -16.78
N ARG A 5 -6.13 17.05 -16.25
CA ARG A 5 -5.93 17.33 -14.84
C ARG A 5 -6.99 16.67 -13.97
N TYR A 6 -8.26 16.75 -14.35
CA TYR A 6 -9.35 16.05 -13.63
C TYR A 6 -9.16 14.53 -13.70
N PHE A 7 -8.73 14.00 -14.85
CA PHE A 7 -8.41 12.58 -14.98
C PHE A 7 -7.32 12.14 -13.99
N ILE A 8 -6.23 12.91 -13.89
CA ILE A 8 -5.14 12.60 -12.95
C ILE A 8 -5.62 12.63 -11.50
N ILE A 9 -6.43 13.61 -11.13
CA ILE A 9 -6.99 13.69 -9.77
C ILE A 9 -7.87 12.48 -9.48
N THR A 10 -8.74 12.10 -10.41
CA THR A 10 -9.59 10.91 -10.26
C THR A 10 -8.74 9.64 -10.11
N MET A 11 -7.68 9.48 -10.91
CA MET A 11 -6.74 8.36 -10.77
C MET A 11 -6.08 8.34 -9.39
N ILE A 12 -5.66 9.49 -8.87
CA ILE A 12 -5.07 9.58 -7.52
C ILE A 12 -6.08 9.12 -6.47
N ILE A 13 -7.33 9.57 -6.54
CA ILE A 13 -8.38 9.18 -5.58
C ILE A 13 -8.62 7.67 -5.65
N VAL A 14 -8.76 7.11 -6.85
CA VAL A 14 -8.97 5.66 -7.04
C VAL A 14 -7.79 4.86 -6.50
N MET A 15 -6.56 5.26 -6.82
CA MET A 15 -5.36 4.57 -6.33
C MET A 15 -5.22 4.64 -4.81
N THR A 16 -5.55 5.78 -4.21
CA THR A 16 -5.55 5.92 -2.74
C THR A 16 -6.64 5.08 -2.10
N MET A 17 -7.80 4.98 -2.73
CA MET A 17 -8.90 4.13 -2.27
C MET A 17 -8.49 2.65 -2.30
N ILE A 18 -7.93 2.16 -3.41
CA ILE A 18 -7.44 0.79 -3.53
C ILE A 18 -6.35 0.52 -2.46
N ASN A 19 -5.39 1.42 -2.31
CA ASN A 19 -4.34 1.32 -1.30
C ASN A 19 -4.89 1.09 0.12
N TYR A 20 -6.00 1.74 0.48
CA TYR A 20 -6.61 1.56 1.80
C TYR A 20 -7.52 0.34 1.90
N ILE A 21 -8.11 -0.12 0.80
CA ILE A 21 -8.81 -1.41 0.73
C ILE A 21 -7.81 -2.53 1.05
N ASP A 22 -6.68 -2.56 0.36
CA ASP A 22 -5.66 -3.61 0.49
C ASP A 22 -5.05 -3.63 1.91
N ARG A 23 -4.80 -2.46 2.49
CA ARG A 23 -4.36 -2.37 3.90
C ARG A 23 -5.38 -2.93 4.89
N GLY A 24 -6.65 -2.69 4.62
CA GLY A 24 -7.75 -3.17 5.46
C GLY A 24 -7.99 -4.67 5.34
N ALA A 25 -7.77 -5.27 4.17
CA ALA A 25 -8.13 -6.64 3.84
C ALA A 25 -7.61 -7.66 4.85
N ILE A 26 -6.34 -7.58 5.23
CA ILE A 26 -5.78 -8.53 6.22
C ILE A 26 -6.45 -8.48 7.59
N SER A 27 -7.01 -7.33 7.98
CA SER A 27 -7.70 -7.21 9.26
C SER A 27 -9.01 -7.99 9.28
N TYR A 28 -9.65 -8.15 8.13
CA TYR A 28 -10.86 -8.96 8.00
C TYR A 28 -10.54 -10.47 7.98
N ALA A 29 -9.42 -10.86 7.37
CA ALA A 29 -8.92 -12.23 7.38
C ALA A 29 -8.26 -12.63 8.72
N GLN A 30 -8.14 -11.73 9.68
CA GLN A 30 -7.44 -11.96 10.96
C GLN A 30 -7.87 -13.20 11.69
N LYS A 31 -9.18 -13.41 11.85
CA LYS A 31 -9.71 -14.55 12.62
C LYS A 31 -9.30 -15.87 12.01
N ASP A 32 -9.42 -15.97 10.69
CA ASP A 32 -9.13 -17.20 9.96
C ASP A 32 -7.63 -17.50 9.98
N ILE A 33 -6.79 -16.49 9.71
CA ILE A 33 -5.32 -16.62 9.76
C ILE A 33 -4.85 -17.02 11.16
N ILE A 34 -5.35 -16.38 12.21
CA ILE A 34 -4.98 -16.70 13.60
C ILE A 34 -5.41 -18.11 13.95
N SER A 35 -6.61 -18.54 13.55
CA SER A 35 -7.12 -19.88 13.80
C SER A 35 -6.33 -20.95 13.07
N GLU A 36 -5.97 -20.69 11.81
CA GLU A 36 -5.26 -21.64 10.94
C GLU A 36 -3.81 -21.88 11.38
N TYR A 37 -3.09 -20.79 11.69
CA TYR A 37 -1.65 -20.85 12.00
C TYR A 37 -1.34 -20.81 13.50
N GLY A 38 -2.34 -20.70 14.36
CA GLY A 38 -2.17 -20.71 15.82
C GLY A 38 -1.42 -19.47 16.34
N PHE A 39 -1.55 -18.31 15.70
CA PHE A 39 -0.86 -17.11 16.14
C PHE A 39 -1.47 -16.55 17.43
N ASP A 40 -0.59 -16.14 18.35
CA ASP A 40 -1.00 -15.33 19.48
C ASP A 40 -1.14 -13.84 19.11
N THR A 41 -1.68 -13.06 20.02
CA THR A 41 -1.88 -11.60 19.80
C THR A 41 -0.56 -10.86 19.56
N ILE A 42 0.53 -11.33 20.16
CA ILE A 42 1.86 -10.71 20.03
C ILE A 42 2.42 -10.99 18.63
N ALA A 43 2.33 -12.25 18.17
CA ALA A 43 2.74 -12.62 16.81
C ALA A 43 1.97 -11.85 15.76
N TRP A 44 0.63 -11.76 15.92
CA TRP A 44 -0.21 -10.97 15.02
C TRP A 44 0.19 -9.49 14.99
N GLY A 45 0.39 -8.88 16.15
CA GLY A 45 0.85 -7.50 16.26
C GLY A 45 2.19 -7.26 15.56
N LYS A 46 3.13 -8.21 15.64
CA LYS A 46 4.41 -8.16 14.92
C LYS A 46 4.21 -8.21 13.40
N ILE A 47 3.35 -9.13 12.91
CA ILE A 47 3.03 -9.24 11.47
C ILE A 47 2.49 -7.91 10.95
N LEU A 48 1.55 -7.29 11.66
CA LEU A 48 1.03 -5.97 11.26
C LEU A 48 2.10 -4.88 11.31
N GLY A 49 2.97 -4.89 12.33
CA GLY A 49 4.04 -3.91 12.50
C GLY A 49 5.11 -3.97 11.41
N TYR A 50 5.40 -5.14 10.85
CA TYR A 50 6.39 -5.33 9.78
C TYR A 50 6.06 -4.52 8.53
N PHE A 51 4.78 -4.32 8.23
CA PHE A 51 4.36 -3.40 7.16
C PHE A 51 4.92 -1.99 7.36
N GLY A 52 4.88 -1.47 8.59
CA GLY A 52 5.37 -0.12 8.91
C GLY A 52 6.85 0.07 8.61
N TYR A 53 7.68 -0.92 8.90
CA TYR A 53 9.11 -0.88 8.55
C TYR A 53 9.31 -0.82 7.04
N GLY A 54 8.64 -1.70 6.29
CA GLY A 54 8.69 -1.68 4.83
C GLY A 54 8.24 -0.35 4.26
N TYR A 55 7.13 0.17 4.75
CA TYR A 55 6.55 1.44 4.32
C TYR A 55 7.49 2.64 4.53
N MET A 56 8.17 2.69 5.66
CA MET A 56 9.16 3.74 5.96
C MET A 56 10.27 3.77 4.90
N PHE A 57 10.88 2.63 4.60
CA PHE A 57 11.94 2.54 3.59
C PHE A 57 11.41 2.79 2.18
N GLY A 58 10.27 2.21 1.83
CA GLY A 58 9.61 2.40 0.54
C GLY A 58 9.25 3.86 0.27
N SER A 59 8.72 4.57 1.27
CA SER A 59 8.39 5.98 1.19
C SER A 59 9.61 6.85 0.88
N LEU A 60 10.72 6.61 1.58
CA LEU A 60 11.97 7.35 1.38
C LEU A 60 12.56 7.09 -0.02
N ILE A 61 12.72 5.81 -0.37
CA ILE A 61 13.31 5.42 -1.67
C ILE A 61 12.41 5.88 -2.82
N GLY A 62 11.10 5.73 -2.67
CA GLY A 62 10.11 6.14 -3.67
C GLY A 62 10.09 7.65 -3.90
N GLY A 63 10.16 8.44 -2.83
CA GLY A 63 10.25 9.90 -2.91
C GLY A 63 11.50 10.35 -3.67
N LEU A 64 12.67 9.86 -3.27
CA LEU A 64 13.95 10.17 -3.92
C LEU A 64 13.97 9.72 -5.40
N THR A 65 13.35 8.58 -5.69
CA THR A 65 13.26 8.07 -7.07
C THR A 65 12.30 8.90 -7.90
N ALA A 66 11.18 9.33 -7.33
CA ALA A 66 10.21 10.20 -8.00
C ALA A 66 10.81 11.58 -8.34
N ASP A 67 11.72 12.08 -7.51
CA ASP A 67 12.43 13.33 -7.80
C ASP A 67 13.40 13.19 -8.98
N LYS A 68 14.08 12.05 -9.10
CA LYS A 68 15.07 11.81 -10.16
C LYS A 68 14.47 11.31 -11.48
N LYS A 69 13.55 10.34 -11.41
CA LYS A 69 12.99 9.63 -12.59
C LYS A 69 11.54 10.04 -12.92
N GLY A 70 10.96 10.87 -12.08
CA GLY A 70 9.57 11.33 -12.24
C GLY A 70 8.54 10.39 -11.60
N PRO A 71 7.36 10.92 -11.28
CA PRO A 71 6.32 10.17 -10.56
C PRO A 71 5.74 9.01 -11.38
N LYS A 72 5.62 9.15 -12.71
CA LYS A 72 5.08 8.09 -13.58
C LYS A 72 5.88 6.80 -13.49
N PHE A 73 7.21 6.90 -13.50
CA PHE A 73 8.09 5.74 -13.40
C PHE A 73 7.88 4.98 -12.08
N VAL A 74 7.83 5.73 -10.99
CA VAL A 74 7.65 5.15 -9.65
C VAL A 74 6.24 4.57 -9.50
N TRP A 75 5.18 5.20 -10.07
CA TRP A 75 3.83 4.64 -10.09
C TRP A 75 3.78 3.27 -10.74
N ILE A 76 4.43 3.09 -11.89
CA ILE A 76 4.44 1.80 -12.61
C ILE A 76 5.12 0.73 -11.76
N ILE A 77 6.33 1.01 -11.24
CA ILE A 77 7.09 0.02 -10.47
C ILE A 77 6.41 -0.29 -9.14
N ALA A 78 6.04 0.73 -8.39
CA ALA A 78 5.40 0.56 -7.09
C ALA A 78 4.04 -0.14 -7.23
N GLY A 79 3.20 0.25 -8.19
CA GLY A 79 1.91 -0.38 -8.43
C GLY A 79 2.04 -1.85 -8.85
N THR A 80 2.99 -2.18 -9.73
CA THR A 80 3.23 -3.58 -10.12
C THR A 80 3.76 -4.40 -8.95
N ALA A 81 4.75 -3.89 -8.21
CA ALA A 81 5.32 -4.59 -7.06
C ALA A 81 4.28 -4.77 -5.93
N TRP A 82 3.46 -3.76 -5.69
CA TRP A 82 2.36 -3.81 -4.75
C TRP A 82 1.34 -4.89 -5.13
N SER A 83 0.87 -4.91 -6.38
CA SER A 83 -0.10 -5.92 -6.84
C SER A 83 0.46 -7.34 -6.71
N ILE A 84 1.74 -7.56 -7.03
CA ILE A 84 2.39 -8.86 -6.85
C ILE A 84 2.49 -9.23 -5.36
N ALA A 85 2.88 -8.30 -4.51
CA ALA A 85 3.00 -8.54 -3.08
C ALA A 85 1.66 -8.87 -2.43
N GLU A 86 0.57 -8.18 -2.85
CA GLU A 86 -0.78 -8.47 -2.38
C GLU A 86 -1.27 -9.86 -2.81
N MET A 87 -1.06 -10.22 -4.08
CA MET A 87 -1.36 -11.59 -4.54
C MET A 87 -0.56 -12.64 -3.78
N ALA A 88 0.73 -12.39 -3.50
CA ALA A 88 1.56 -13.31 -2.75
C ALA A 88 1.13 -13.42 -1.29
N MET A 89 0.47 -12.41 -0.72
CA MET A 89 -0.02 -12.42 0.65
C MET A 89 -1.03 -13.54 0.90
N ALA A 90 -1.81 -13.93 -0.10
CA ALA A 90 -2.73 -15.06 -0.01
C ALA A 90 -2.01 -16.40 0.29
N PHE A 91 -0.73 -16.51 -0.07
CA PHE A 91 0.11 -17.69 0.13
C PHE A 91 1.17 -17.49 1.21
N ALA A 92 1.04 -16.47 2.04
CA ALA A 92 2.07 -16.08 3.01
C ALA A 92 2.43 -17.19 4.00
N GLY A 93 1.42 -17.88 4.50
CA GLY A 93 1.61 -18.99 5.43
C GLY A 93 2.34 -20.16 4.79
N GLU A 94 1.89 -20.61 3.62
CA GLU A 94 2.50 -21.71 2.87
C GLU A 94 3.94 -21.39 2.45
N ILE A 95 4.19 -20.17 1.97
CA ILE A 95 5.55 -19.70 1.66
C ILE A 95 6.42 -19.76 2.90
N GLY A 96 5.92 -19.32 4.05
CA GLY A 96 6.62 -19.38 5.32
C GLY A 96 6.95 -20.80 5.73
N MET A 97 5.97 -21.68 5.67
CA MET A 97 6.13 -23.08 6.03
C MET A 97 7.06 -23.84 5.09
N ALA A 98 6.98 -23.59 3.78
CA ALA A 98 7.80 -24.27 2.80
C ALA A 98 9.27 -23.80 2.77
N LEU A 99 9.50 -22.48 2.90
CA LEU A 99 10.82 -21.89 2.69
C LEU A 99 11.58 -21.57 3.98
N PHE A 100 10.88 -21.44 5.12
CA PHE A 100 11.46 -20.96 6.37
C PHE A 100 11.26 -21.95 7.54
N GLY A 101 11.50 -23.23 7.27
CA GLY A 101 11.54 -24.25 8.31
C GLY A 101 10.21 -24.47 9.08
N GLY A 102 9.08 -24.31 8.41
CA GLY A 102 7.75 -24.48 9.01
C GLY A 102 7.22 -23.25 9.75
N SER A 103 7.79 -22.07 9.53
CA SER A 103 7.40 -20.84 10.22
C SER A 103 6.51 -19.93 9.38
N ALA A 104 5.20 -20.06 9.49
CA ALA A 104 4.24 -19.19 8.81
C ALA A 104 4.43 -17.70 9.17
N ILE A 105 4.80 -17.38 10.42
CA ILE A 105 5.02 -16.01 10.88
C ILE A 105 6.12 -15.29 10.08
N ILE A 106 7.16 -16.00 9.65
CA ILE A 106 8.24 -15.42 8.83
C ILE A 106 7.70 -15.10 7.44
N GLY A 107 6.89 -15.96 6.84
CA GLY A 107 6.27 -15.73 5.54
C GLY A 107 5.38 -14.49 5.55
N PHE A 108 4.45 -14.39 6.51
CA PHE A 108 3.61 -13.21 6.69
C PHE A 108 4.45 -11.96 6.95
N GLY A 109 5.43 -12.04 7.83
CA GLY A 109 6.30 -10.91 8.17
C GLY A 109 7.09 -10.39 6.97
N LEU A 110 7.71 -11.29 6.19
CA LEU A 110 8.46 -10.94 4.99
C LEU A 110 7.57 -10.27 3.94
N LEU A 111 6.43 -10.87 3.64
CA LEU A 111 5.51 -10.30 2.66
C LEU A 111 4.91 -8.98 3.13
N ARG A 112 4.68 -8.79 4.43
CA ARG A 112 4.29 -7.49 5.00
C ARG A 112 5.35 -6.42 4.81
N VAL A 113 6.62 -6.75 4.98
CA VAL A 113 7.72 -5.81 4.68
C VAL A 113 7.75 -5.48 3.19
N LEU A 114 7.69 -6.48 2.31
CA LEU A 114 7.70 -6.27 0.86
C LEU A 114 6.50 -5.44 0.38
N PHE A 115 5.32 -5.75 0.89
CA PHE A 115 4.10 -4.99 0.62
C PHE A 115 4.24 -3.54 1.09
N GLY A 116 4.76 -3.32 2.29
CA GLY A 116 5.04 -1.98 2.80
C GLY A 116 6.03 -1.20 1.95
N VAL A 117 7.12 -1.85 1.49
CA VAL A 117 8.10 -1.21 0.57
C VAL A 117 7.43 -0.81 -0.74
N ALA A 118 6.56 -1.65 -1.29
CA ALA A 118 5.88 -1.38 -2.55
C ALA A 118 4.83 -0.26 -2.42
N GLU A 119 4.10 -0.20 -1.32
CA GLU A 119 3.09 0.84 -1.06
C GLU A 119 3.67 2.17 -0.55
N GLY A 120 4.82 2.13 0.14
CA GLY A 120 5.43 3.31 0.76
C GLY A 120 5.53 4.53 -0.16
N PRO A 121 5.89 4.39 -1.44
CA PRO A 121 5.99 5.49 -2.39
C PRO A 121 4.71 6.29 -2.62
N VAL A 122 3.53 5.74 -2.39
CA VAL A 122 2.23 6.28 -2.82
C VAL A 122 2.04 7.75 -2.48
N PHE A 123 2.18 8.15 -1.22
CA PHE A 123 1.98 9.55 -0.84
C PHE A 123 3.06 10.50 -1.35
N SER A 124 4.30 10.03 -1.43
CA SER A 124 5.40 10.80 -2.01
C SER A 124 5.16 11.08 -3.49
N ILE A 125 4.67 10.09 -4.23
CA ILE A 125 4.35 10.21 -5.65
C ILE A 125 3.13 11.10 -5.87
N ILE A 126 2.09 11.01 -5.03
CA ILE A 126 0.91 11.88 -5.06
C ILE A 126 1.35 13.33 -4.89
N SER A 127 2.17 13.63 -3.89
CA SER A 127 2.69 14.97 -3.64
C SER A 127 3.47 15.50 -4.84
N LYS A 128 4.33 14.69 -5.43
CA LYS A 128 5.10 15.06 -6.64
C LYS A 128 4.20 15.24 -7.86
N THR A 129 3.21 14.39 -8.05
CA THR A 129 2.23 14.49 -9.14
C THR A 129 1.43 15.78 -9.01
N ASN A 130 0.95 16.09 -7.81
CA ASN A 130 0.24 17.34 -7.54
C ASN A 130 1.11 18.57 -7.79
N ALA A 131 2.40 18.54 -7.39
CA ALA A 131 3.33 19.62 -7.66
C ALA A 131 3.52 19.87 -9.16
N ASN A 132 3.50 18.83 -9.99
CA ASN A 132 3.69 18.92 -11.43
C ASN A 132 2.43 19.39 -12.19
N TRP A 133 1.22 19.05 -11.69
CA TRP A 133 -0.04 19.29 -12.41
C TRP A 133 -0.91 20.39 -11.80
N ALA A 134 -0.63 20.80 -10.55
CA ALA A 134 -1.41 21.81 -9.84
C ALA A 134 -0.76 23.18 -9.91
N ALA A 135 -1.58 24.21 -10.13
CA ALA A 135 -1.13 25.58 -9.89
C ALA A 135 -0.80 25.76 -8.39
N PRO A 136 0.18 26.63 -8.03
CA PRO A 136 0.58 26.80 -6.64
C PRO A 136 -0.58 27.04 -5.67
N LYS A 137 -1.58 27.83 -6.09
CA LYS A 137 -2.78 28.15 -5.30
C LYS A 137 -3.74 26.97 -5.07
N GLU A 138 -3.62 25.90 -5.84
CA GLU A 138 -4.55 24.77 -5.83
C GLU A 138 -3.92 23.50 -5.27
N ARG A 139 -2.62 23.49 -4.99
CA ARG A 139 -1.89 22.31 -4.50
C ARG A 139 -2.47 21.74 -3.22
N GLY A 140 -2.84 22.60 -2.29
CA GLY A 140 -3.48 22.17 -1.03
C GLY A 140 -4.83 21.47 -1.26
N LEU A 141 -5.67 22.03 -2.13
CA LEU A 141 -6.96 21.44 -2.48
C LEU A 141 -6.78 20.07 -3.16
N LEU A 142 -5.86 19.95 -4.12
CA LEU A 142 -5.64 18.71 -4.84
C LEU A 142 -5.03 17.62 -3.95
N SER A 143 -4.20 18.00 -3.00
CA SER A 143 -3.70 17.06 -1.98
C SER A 143 -4.83 16.58 -1.07
N ALA A 144 -5.70 17.46 -0.62
CA ALA A 144 -6.87 17.10 0.18
C ALA A 144 -7.84 16.19 -0.58
N LEU A 145 -8.11 16.49 -1.87
CA LEU A 145 -8.95 15.64 -2.72
C LEU A 145 -8.34 14.25 -2.91
N GLY A 146 -7.02 14.15 -3.11
CA GLY A 146 -6.33 12.87 -3.20
C GLY A 146 -6.47 12.02 -1.92
N LEU A 147 -6.54 12.66 -0.75
CA LEU A 147 -6.75 11.98 0.54
C LEU A 147 -8.18 11.49 0.77
N ILE A 148 -9.17 11.93 0.00
CA ILE A 148 -10.55 11.44 0.11
C ILE A 148 -10.62 9.92 -0.18
N GLY A 149 -9.74 9.39 -1.01
CA GLY A 149 -9.64 7.95 -1.25
C GLY A 149 -9.38 7.13 0.01
N VAL A 150 -8.73 7.71 1.03
CA VAL A 150 -8.43 7.04 2.31
C VAL A 150 -9.69 6.58 3.05
N PRO A 151 -10.58 7.49 3.47
CA PRO A 151 -11.82 7.09 4.17
C PRO A 151 -12.76 6.31 3.24
N LEU A 152 -12.79 6.58 1.95
CA LEU A 152 -13.59 5.81 1.00
C LEU A 152 -13.11 4.36 0.91
N GLY A 153 -11.80 4.13 0.82
CA GLY A 153 -11.22 2.79 0.84
C GLY A 153 -11.57 2.04 2.12
N ALA A 154 -11.40 2.67 3.28
CA ALA A 154 -11.72 2.07 4.56
C ALA A 154 -13.21 1.69 4.70
N LEU A 155 -14.12 2.53 4.19
CA LEU A 155 -15.57 2.25 4.21
C LEU A 155 -15.97 1.11 3.27
N ILE A 156 -15.31 1.00 2.12
CA ILE A 156 -15.63 0.01 1.11
C ILE A 156 -15.02 -1.35 1.44
N THR A 157 -13.94 -1.42 2.21
CA THR A 157 -13.29 -2.68 2.58
C THR A 157 -14.25 -3.64 3.28
N ALA A 158 -15.04 -3.16 4.24
CA ALA A 158 -15.95 -3.99 5.04
C ALA A 158 -16.97 -4.82 4.23
N PRO A 159 -17.65 -4.29 3.19
CA PRO A 159 -18.60 -5.05 2.38
C PRO A 159 -17.95 -5.88 1.27
N ILE A 160 -16.66 -5.73 0.97
CA ILE A 160 -15.98 -6.44 -0.12
C ILE A 160 -15.22 -7.67 0.41
N VAL A 161 -14.70 -7.62 1.61
CA VAL A 161 -13.94 -8.69 2.27
C VAL A 161 -14.79 -9.40 3.30
#